data_87ebfc2ced3fdef5ff7229dac7aec568
#
_entry.id   87ebfc2ced3fdef5ff7229dac7aec568
#
_cell.length_a   1.000
_cell.length_b   1.000
_cell.length_c   1.000
_cell.angle_alpha   90.00
_cell.angle_beta   90.00
_cell.angle_gamma   90.00
#
_symmetry.space_group_name_H-M   'P 1'
#
loop_
_entity.id
_entity.type
_entity.pdbx_description
1 polymer ?
#
loop_
_entity_poly.entity_id
_entity_poly.type
_entity_poly.pdbx_seq_one_letter_code
_entity_poly.pdbx_strand_id
1 'polypeptide(L)'
;MKRRIISWMLAAVMVMTSAAVWMGNEKQAEAAASFKVHFIEVGTGDGALLQYGSGKSAKYALIDAGPQTTQLLGGKTIDVSRRVHNYLKKYKIRRLEFIIMTHPHKDHIGGFISILEDRSISVGKVYATQQPVYNHYSGDDDFYSTKTYRTVNEL
;
A
#
# COMPACT_ATOMS: atom_id res chain seq x y z
N MET A 1 -69.18 19.92 0.84
CA MET A 1 -68.29 18.84 1.32
C MET A 1 -67.21 18.43 0.31
N LYS A 2 -67.50 18.18 -0.95
CA LYS A 2 -66.55 17.70 -1.98
C LYS A 2 -65.34 18.65 -2.18
N ARG A 3 -65.50 19.96 -2.18
CA ARG A 3 -64.39 20.94 -2.34
C ARG A 3 -63.36 20.92 -1.20
N ARG A 4 -63.79 20.67 0.03
CA ARG A 4 -62.87 20.57 1.20
C ARG A 4 -62.03 19.30 1.16
N ILE A 5 -62.60 18.16 0.73
CA ILE A 5 -61.87 16.89 0.61
C ILE A 5 -60.79 16.98 -0.44
N ILE A 6 -61.06 17.62 -1.60
CA ILE A 6 -60.07 17.81 -2.66
C ILE A 6 -58.91 18.69 -2.18
N SER A 7 -59.19 19.74 -1.38
CA SER A 7 -58.16 20.64 -0.84
C SER A 7 -57.25 19.89 0.15
N TRP A 8 -57.79 19.02 0.98
CA TRP A 8 -56.96 18.22 1.89
C TRP A 8 -56.15 17.14 1.18
N MET A 9 -56.67 16.54 0.10
CA MET A 9 -55.92 15.56 -0.72
C MET A 9 -54.74 16.22 -1.45
N LEU A 10 -54.91 17.44 -2.00
CA LEU A 10 -53.85 18.20 -2.63
C LEU A 10 -52.76 18.63 -1.64
N ALA A 11 -53.13 19.03 -0.42
CA ALA A 11 -52.16 19.36 0.64
C ALA A 11 -51.38 18.12 1.06
N ALA A 12 -52.00 16.95 1.21
CA ALA A 12 -51.34 15.72 1.56
C ALA A 12 -50.37 15.21 0.49
N VAL A 13 -50.71 15.40 -0.80
CA VAL A 13 -49.82 15.09 -1.94
C VAL A 13 -48.62 16.01 -1.95
N MET A 14 -48.81 17.32 -1.69
CA MET A 14 -47.68 18.27 -1.62
C MET A 14 -46.71 17.94 -0.48
N VAL A 15 -47.23 17.56 0.68
CA VAL A 15 -46.40 17.18 1.83
C VAL A 15 -45.62 15.87 1.54
N MET A 16 -46.24 14.89 0.91
CA MET A 16 -45.59 13.65 0.56
C MET A 16 -44.52 13.80 -0.51
N THR A 17 -44.74 14.67 -1.51
CA THR A 17 -43.74 14.95 -2.55
C THR A 17 -42.55 15.75 -2.02
N SER A 18 -42.78 16.70 -1.11
CA SER A 18 -41.68 17.44 -0.46
C SER A 18 -40.85 16.56 0.47
N ALA A 19 -41.46 15.63 1.20
CA ALA A 19 -40.77 14.67 2.04
C ALA A 19 -39.92 13.67 1.19
N ALA A 20 -40.46 13.19 0.07
CA ALA A 20 -39.74 12.31 -0.84
C ALA A 20 -38.54 13.00 -1.51
N VAL A 21 -38.66 14.26 -1.86
CA VAL A 21 -37.56 15.09 -2.41
C VAL A 21 -36.49 15.31 -1.32
N TRP A 22 -36.90 15.50 -0.07
CA TRP A 22 -35.93 15.70 1.04
C TRP A 22 -35.20 14.41 1.41
N MET A 23 -35.86 13.25 1.36
CA MET A 23 -35.24 11.95 1.61
C MET A 23 -34.34 11.48 0.46
N GLY A 24 -34.53 11.96 -0.77
CA GLY A 24 -33.72 11.59 -1.94
C GLY A 24 -32.45 12.40 -2.13
N ASN A 25 -32.18 13.41 -1.30
CA ASN A 25 -31.06 14.33 -1.49
C ASN A 25 -29.99 14.22 -0.39
N GLU A 26 -30.03 13.20 0.45
CA GLU A 26 -28.85 12.81 1.19
C GLU A 26 -27.87 12.18 0.19
N LYS A 27 -27.03 13.04 -0.41
CA LYS A 27 -25.76 12.58 -0.92
C LYS A 27 -25.12 11.85 0.26
N GLN A 28 -25.12 10.52 0.19
CA GLN A 28 -24.28 9.71 1.07
C GLN A 28 -22.92 10.39 1.06
N ALA A 29 -22.52 10.98 2.20
CA ALA A 29 -21.20 11.58 2.32
C ALA A 29 -20.23 10.45 1.95
N GLU A 30 -19.60 10.57 0.77
CA GLU A 30 -18.61 9.62 0.33
C GLU A 30 -17.60 9.54 1.47
N ALA A 31 -17.58 8.41 2.16
CA ALA A 31 -16.70 8.24 3.31
C ALA A 31 -15.30 8.61 2.84
N ALA A 32 -14.75 9.70 3.37
CA ALA A 32 -13.46 10.23 2.94
C ALA A 32 -12.47 9.07 2.86
N ALA A 33 -11.89 8.87 1.69
CA ALA A 33 -11.02 7.74 1.46
C ALA A 33 -9.89 7.78 2.48
N SER A 34 -9.83 6.78 3.36
CA SER A 34 -8.80 6.74 4.39
C SER A 34 -7.44 6.47 3.75
N PHE A 35 -6.43 7.25 4.14
CA PHE A 35 -5.05 7.00 3.77
C PHE A 35 -4.25 6.67 5.04
N LYS A 36 -3.49 5.57 5.01
CA LYS A 36 -2.64 5.14 6.11
C LYS A 36 -1.25 4.82 5.60
N VAL A 37 -0.25 5.09 6.42
CA VAL A 37 1.12 4.66 6.21
C VAL A 37 1.49 3.73 7.37
N HIS A 38 1.95 2.54 7.04
CA HIS A 38 2.42 1.55 7.99
C HIS A 38 3.94 1.51 7.90
N PHE A 39 4.63 2.05 8.88
CA PHE A 39 6.08 1.88 9.01
C PHE A 39 6.35 0.48 9.56
N ILE A 40 7.09 -0.32 8.80
CA ILE A 40 7.39 -1.70 9.15
C ILE A 40 8.80 -1.74 9.71
N GLU A 41 8.96 -2.32 10.90
CA GLU A 41 10.26 -2.52 11.50
C GLU A 41 11.04 -3.58 10.70
N VAL A 42 12.07 -3.15 9.98
CA VAL A 42 12.88 -3.99 9.08
C VAL A 42 14.33 -4.16 9.55
N GLY A 43 14.68 -3.56 10.66
CA GLY A 43 16.07 -3.46 11.14
C GLY A 43 16.72 -2.17 10.65
N THR A 44 17.85 -2.28 9.96
CA THR A 44 18.45 -1.16 9.20
C THR A 44 17.67 -0.92 7.92
N GLY A 45 17.59 0.33 7.47
CA GLY A 45 16.88 0.70 6.24
C GLY A 45 15.40 0.96 6.44
N ASP A 46 14.64 0.95 5.35
CA ASP A 46 13.26 1.41 5.34
C ASP A 46 12.28 0.36 4.78
N GLY A 47 11.03 0.45 5.25
CA GLY A 47 9.92 -0.33 4.72
C GLY A 47 8.60 0.33 5.09
N ALA A 48 7.88 0.90 4.11
CA ALA A 48 6.64 1.59 4.34
C ALA A 48 5.53 1.09 3.42
N LEU A 49 4.44 0.57 4.03
CA LEU A 49 3.26 0.16 3.29
C LEU A 49 2.23 1.29 3.29
N LEU A 50 1.84 1.71 2.11
CA LEU A 50 0.76 2.67 1.89
C LEU A 50 -0.55 1.92 1.73
N GLN A 51 -1.59 2.37 2.44
CA GLN A 51 -2.95 1.87 2.30
C GLN A 51 -3.87 3.02 1.91
N TYR A 52 -4.61 2.86 0.83
CA TYR A 52 -5.67 3.76 0.41
C TYR A 52 -7.03 3.03 0.48
N GLY A 53 -7.98 3.64 1.14
CA GLY A 53 -9.28 3.04 1.40
C GLY A 53 -9.28 2.06 2.59
N SER A 54 -10.36 1.33 2.75
CA SER A 54 -10.56 0.41 3.86
C SER A 54 -11.30 -0.87 3.45
N GLY A 55 -11.26 -1.88 4.31
CA GLY A 55 -11.95 -3.15 4.09
C GLY A 55 -11.49 -3.86 2.82
N LYS A 56 -12.42 -4.45 2.08
CA LYS A 56 -12.13 -5.25 0.87
C LYS A 56 -11.71 -4.41 -0.34
N SER A 57 -12.01 -3.11 -0.35
CA SER A 57 -11.65 -2.18 -1.42
C SER A 57 -10.31 -1.47 -1.19
N ALA A 58 -9.63 -1.75 -0.08
CA ALA A 58 -8.34 -1.16 0.20
C ALA A 58 -7.30 -1.54 -0.86
N LYS A 59 -6.53 -0.53 -1.30
CA LYS A 59 -5.41 -0.66 -2.24
C LYS A 59 -4.11 -0.44 -1.49
N TYR A 60 -3.07 -1.12 -1.91
CA TYR A 60 -1.79 -1.11 -1.22
C TYR A 60 -0.65 -0.83 -2.19
N ALA A 61 0.35 -0.10 -1.69
CA ALA A 61 1.63 0.08 -2.37
C ALA A 61 2.76 -0.03 -1.33
N LEU A 62 3.96 -0.38 -1.76
CA LEU A 62 5.09 -0.57 -0.87
C LEU A 62 6.26 0.31 -1.31
N ILE A 63 6.84 1.02 -0.36
CA ILE A 63 8.06 1.82 -0.55
C ILE A 63 9.15 1.15 0.26
N ASP A 64 10.18 0.66 -0.40
CA ASP A 64 11.26 -0.15 0.14
C ASP A 64 10.78 -1.37 0.95
N ALA A 65 11.66 -2.29 1.24
CA ALA A 65 11.32 -3.55 1.90
C ALA A 65 12.38 -4.02 2.92
N GLY A 66 13.33 -3.14 3.25
CA GLY A 66 14.39 -3.43 4.19
C GLY A 66 15.47 -4.39 3.66
N PRO A 67 16.42 -4.76 4.51
CA PRO A 67 17.52 -5.67 4.19
C PRO A 67 17.09 -7.13 4.23
N GLN A 68 18.00 -8.00 3.77
CA GLN A 68 17.91 -9.43 4.05
C GLN A 68 18.38 -9.75 5.48
N THR A 69 19.40 -9.05 5.95
CA THR A 69 19.97 -9.23 7.29
C THR A 69 20.21 -7.88 7.96
N THR A 70 20.19 -7.86 9.28
CA THR A 70 20.56 -6.69 10.09
C THR A 70 21.45 -7.12 11.26
N GLN A 71 22.28 -6.17 11.74
CA GLN A 71 23.08 -6.39 12.94
C GLN A 71 22.38 -5.82 14.17
N LEU A 72 22.35 -6.60 15.23
CA LEU A 72 21.91 -6.18 16.54
C LEU A 72 23.06 -5.54 17.31
N LEU A 73 22.73 -4.81 18.37
CA LEU A 73 23.72 -4.39 19.38
C LEU A 73 24.46 -5.64 19.90
N GLY A 74 25.80 -5.58 19.89
CA GLY A 74 26.66 -6.73 20.21
C GLY A 74 27.11 -7.53 18.98
N GLY A 75 26.83 -7.05 17.76
CA GLY A 75 27.39 -7.59 16.50
C GLY A 75 26.71 -8.85 15.95
N LYS A 76 25.65 -9.34 16.61
CA LYS A 76 24.91 -10.50 16.11
C LYS A 76 24.12 -10.15 14.85
N THR A 77 24.36 -10.85 13.75
CA THR A 77 23.56 -10.74 12.53
C THR A 77 22.30 -11.62 12.62
N ILE A 78 21.15 -11.08 12.23
CA ILE A 78 19.88 -11.81 12.15
C ILE A 78 19.28 -11.66 10.75
N ASP A 79 18.52 -12.68 10.32
CA ASP A 79 17.74 -12.65 9.10
C ASP A 79 16.44 -11.84 9.32
N VAL A 80 16.24 -10.85 8.49
CA VAL A 80 15.05 -9.98 8.47
C VAL A 80 14.37 -9.95 7.09
N SER A 81 14.87 -10.74 6.13
CA SER A 81 14.45 -10.75 4.73
C SER A 81 12.94 -10.92 4.52
N ARG A 82 12.26 -11.54 5.47
CA ARG A 82 10.82 -11.84 5.38
C ARG A 82 9.94 -10.92 6.24
N ARG A 83 10.46 -9.88 6.86
CA ARG A 83 9.68 -9.03 7.77
C ARG A 83 8.51 -8.36 7.05
N VAL A 84 8.77 -7.69 5.92
CA VAL A 84 7.72 -7.06 5.11
C VAL A 84 6.80 -8.12 4.49
N HIS A 85 7.36 -9.20 3.94
CA HIS A 85 6.58 -10.33 3.41
C HIS A 85 5.61 -10.89 4.45
N ASN A 86 6.09 -11.19 5.66
CA ASN A 86 5.26 -11.70 6.75
C ASN A 86 4.19 -10.69 7.19
N TYR A 87 4.50 -9.39 7.14
CA TYR A 87 3.54 -8.34 7.39
C TYR A 87 2.40 -8.36 6.37
N LEU A 88 2.71 -8.45 5.07
CA LEU A 88 1.71 -8.58 4.01
C LEU A 88 0.84 -9.83 4.21
N LYS A 89 1.45 -10.97 4.53
CA LYS A 89 0.73 -12.23 4.80
C LYS A 89 -0.19 -12.11 6.01
N LYS A 90 0.27 -11.53 7.12
CA LYS A 90 -0.52 -11.30 8.35
C LYS A 90 -1.80 -10.50 8.05
N TYR A 91 -1.71 -9.48 7.22
CA TYR A 91 -2.86 -8.65 6.84
C TYR A 91 -3.59 -9.14 5.60
N LYS A 92 -3.25 -10.33 5.09
CA LYS A 92 -3.85 -10.98 3.91
C LYS A 92 -3.79 -10.11 2.65
N ILE A 93 -2.74 -9.29 2.53
CA ILE A 93 -2.50 -8.45 1.37
C ILE A 93 -1.93 -9.33 0.26
N ARG A 94 -2.65 -9.45 -0.85
CA ARG A 94 -2.32 -10.31 -1.99
C ARG A 94 -1.99 -9.52 -3.25
N ARG A 95 -2.18 -8.21 -3.20
CA ARG A 95 -1.90 -7.33 -4.32
C ARG A 95 -1.29 -6.02 -3.83
N LEU A 96 -0.20 -5.66 -4.46
CA LEU A 96 0.41 -4.33 -4.40
C LEU A 96 0.15 -3.65 -5.74
N GLU A 97 -0.49 -2.48 -5.74
CA GLU A 97 -0.73 -1.72 -6.98
C GLU A 97 0.60 -1.31 -7.61
N PHE A 98 1.56 -0.96 -6.76
CA PHE A 98 2.92 -0.71 -7.17
C PHE A 98 3.91 -0.89 -6.00
N ILE A 99 5.18 -1.03 -6.35
CA ILE A 99 6.30 -0.91 -5.42
C ILE A 99 7.23 0.20 -5.89
N ILE A 100 7.87 0.87 -4.93
CA ILE A 100 8.90 1.88 -5.16
C ILE A 100 10.19 1.38 -4.53
N MET A 101 11.24 1.24 -5.32
CA MET A 101 12.62 1.07 -4.87
C MET A 101 13.29 2.44 -4.91
N THR A 102 13.46 3.07 -3.74
CA THR A 102 13.96 4.45 -3.67
C THR A 102 15.39 4.56 -4.20
N HIS A 103 16.23 3.57 -3.90
CA HIS A 103 17.58 3.46 -4.40
C HIS A 103 18.09 2.01 -4.22
N PRO A 104 19.18 1.61 -4.91
CA PRO A 104 19.58 0.21 -5.02
C PRO A 104 20.39 -0.34 -3.82
N HIS A 105 20.37 0.30 -2.66
CA HIS A 105 21.03 -0.23 -1.49
C HIS A 105 20.33 -1.46 -0.94
N LYS A 106 21.11 -2.44 -0.46
CA LYS A 106 20.60 -3.72 0.02
C LYS A 106 19.65 -3.61 1.22
N ASP A 107 19.81 -2.58 2.04
CA ASP A 107 18.98 -2.29 3.21
C ASP A 107 17.63 -1.64 2.85
N HIS A 108 17.41 -1.32 1.59
CA HIS A 108 16.14 -0.84 1.06
C HIS A 108 15.44 -1.87 0.17
N ILE A 109 16.19 -2.61 -0.65
CA ILE A 109 15.60 -3.50 -1.66
C ILE A 109 15.70 -4.99 -1.33
N GLY A 110 16.49 -5.37 -0.32
CA GLY A 110 16.77 -6.78 -0.01
C GLY A 110 15.53 -7.61 0.30
N GLY A 111 14.57 -7.05 0.99
CA GLY A 111 13.32 -7.72 1.37
C GLY A 111 12.36 -7.95 0.21
N PHE A 112 12.49 -7.23 -0.93
CA PHE A 112 11.64 -7.45 -2.10
C PHE A 112 11.78 -8.85 -2.67
N ILE A 113 12.94 -9.48 -2.56
CA ILE A 113 13.18 -10.84 -3.06
C ILE A 113 12.11 -11.79 -2.53
N SER A 114 11.89 -11.82 -1.22
CA SER A 114 10.92 -12.71 -0.59
C SER A 114 9.46 -12.42 -0.97
N ILE A 115 9.16 -11.19 -1.40
CA ILE A 115 7.84 -10.76 -1.84
C ILE A 115 7.61 -11.17 -3.29
N LEU A 116 8.59 -10.94 -4.17
CA LEU A 116 8.50 -11.19 -5.61
C LEU A 116 8.54 -12.69 -5.94
N GLU A 117 9.23 -13.50 -5.10
CA GLU A 117 9.21 -14.96 -5.20
C GLU A 117 7.86 -15.58 -4.78
N ASP A 118 7.06 -14.89 -3.94
CA ASP A 118 5.76 -15.42 -3.51
C ASP A 118 4.68 -15.17 -4.56
N ARG A 119 4.44 -16.15 -5.43
CA ARG A 119 3.40 -16.10 -6.46
C ARG A 119 1.98 -15.82 -5.95
N SER A 120 1.75 -15.85 -4.63
CA SER A 120 0.47 -15.50 -4.03
C SER A 120 0.32 -13.98 -3.81
N ILE A 121 1.38 -13.19 -4.06
CA ILE A 121 1.38 -11.73 -4.00
C ILE A 121 1.64 -11.20 -5.41
N SER A 122 0.70 -10.44 -5.96
CA SER A 122 0.86 -9.80 -7.27
C SER A 122 1.34 -8.36 -7.11
N VAL A 123 2.26 -7.93 -7.98
CA VAL A 123 2.75 -6.55 -8.08
C VAL A 123 2.34 -5.97 -9.41
N GLY A 124 1.63 -4.84 -9.41
CA GLY A 124 1.12 -4.21 -10.62
C GLY A 124 2.18 -3.43 -11.39
N LYS A 125 2.97 -2.61 -10.70
CA LYS A 125 4.04 -1.80 -11.29
C LYS A 125 5.25 -1.73 -10.38
N VAL A 126 6.43 -1.59 -10.96
CA VAL A 126 7.69 -1.36 -10.26
C VAL A 126 8.22 0.01 -10.67
N TYR A 127 8.49 0.85 -9.69
CA TYR A 127 9.19 2.11 -9.86
C TYR A 127 10.56 1.99 -9.20
N ALA A 128 11.61 2.16 -9.98
CA ALA A 128 12.99 2.09 -9.52
C ALA A 128 13.79 3.25 -10.09
N THR A 129 14.78 3.71 -9.36
CA THR A 129 15.79 4.61 -9.91
C THR A 129 16.66 3.86 -10.91
N GLN A 130 17.08 4.51 -11.99
CA GLN A 130 18.11 3.94 -12.86
C GLN A 130 19.35 3.61 -12.01
N GLN A 131 19.89 2.41 -12.19
CA GLN A 131 21.17 2.06 -11.59
C GLN A 131 22.21 3.04 -12.11
N PRO A 132 22.89 3.83 -11.24
CA PRO A 132 24.00 4.63 -11.69
C PRO A 132 25.05 3.67 -12.29
N VAL A 133 25.49 3.97 -13.49
CA VAL A 133 26.61 3.25 -14.12
C VAL A 133 27.89 3.67 -13.40
N TYR A 134 28.06 3.27 -12.15
CA TYR A 134 29.28 3.44 -11.39
C TYR A 134 30.23 2.29 -11.71
N ASN A 135 30.99 2.48 -12.79
CA ASN A 135 32.10 1.58 -13.12
C ASN A 135 33.29 1.69 -12.16
N HIS A 136 33.24 2.52 -11.13
CA HIS A 136 34.37 2.75 -10.23
C HIS A 136 33.92 3.13 -8.81
N TYR A 137 33.61 2.14 -7.99
CA TYR A 137 33.92 2.17 -6.57
C TYR A 137 34.61 0.88 -6.19
N SER A 138 35.93 0.89 -6.32
CA SER A 138 36.81 -0.08 -5.70
C SER A 138 36.77 0.15 -4.19
N GLY A 139 36.19 -0.74 -3.41
CA GLY A 139 36.45 -0.79 -2.00
C GLY A 139 35.34 -1.30 -1.06
N ASP A 140 34.06 -1.11 -1.39
CA ASP A 140 32.99 -1.65 -0.57
C ASP A 140 31.85 -2.17 -1.45
N ASP A 141 32.06 -3.36 -2.02
CA ASP A 141 31.05 -4.07 -2.85
C ASP A 141 29.75 -4.40 -2.11
N ASP A 142 29.70 -4.16 -0.81
CA ASP A 142 28.54 -4.47 0.03
C ASP A 142 27.47 -3.37 0.03
N PHE A 143 27.79 -2.15 -0.34
CA PHE A 143 26.87 -1.02 -0.24
C PHE A 143 25.89 -0.95 -1.42
N TYR A 144 26.35 -1.23 -2.64
CA TYR A 144 25.53 -1.37 -3.84
C TYR A 144 25.45 -2.84 -4.22
N SER A 145 24.52 -3.58 -3.65
CA SER A 145 24.36 -4.97 -4.04
C SER A 145 23.82 -5.07 -5.46
N THR A 146 24.70 -4.99 -6.43
CA THR A 146 24.40 -5.26 -7.85
C THR A 146 23.70 -6.61 -8.00
N LYS A 147 24.03 -7.59 -7.13
CA LYS A 147 23.37 -8.89 -7.08
C LYS A 147 21.92 -8.77 -6.63
N THR A 148 21.62 -8.08 -5.52
CA THR A 148 20.25 -7.89 -5.02
C THR A 148 19.40 -7.11 -6.02
N TYR A 149 19.93 -6.03 -6.58
CA TYR A 149 19.23 -5.22 -7.60
C TYR A 149 18.92 -6.05 -8.86
N ARG A 150 19.90 -6.83 -9.33
CA ARG A 150 19.74 -7.72 -10.48
C ARG A 150 18.68 -8.78 -10.19
N THR A 151 18.76 -9.46 -9.04
CA THR A 151 17.78 -10.46 -8.62
C THR A 151 16.36 -9.89 -8.58
N VAL A 152 16.17 -8.69 -8.02
CA VAL A 152 14.85 -8.04 -7.97
C VAL A 152 14.33 -7.66 -9.35
N ASN A 153 15.20 -7.28 -10.30
CA ASN A 153 14.80 -6.93 -11.66
C ASN A 153 14.53 -8.15 -12.57
N GLU A 154 15.01 -9.32 -12.20
CA GLU A 154 14.84 -10.57 -12.96
C GLU A 154 13.60 -11.38 -12.49
N LEU A 155 12.96 -11.00 -11.38
CA LEU A 155 11.74 -11.62 -10.84
C LEU A 155 10.46 -10.96 -11.35
#